data_f211b43f263fb79b4c2d803fe7499738
#
_entry.id   f211b43f263fb79b4c2d803fe7499738
#
_cell.length_a   1.000
_cell.length_b   1.000
_cell.length_c   1.000
_cell.angle_alpha   90.00
_cell.angle_beta   90.00
_cell.angle_gamma   90.00
#
_symmetry.space_group_name_H-M   'P 1'
#
loop_
_entity.id
_entity.type
_entity.pdbx_description
1 polymer ?
#
loop_
_entity_poly.entity_id
_entity_poly.type
_entity_poly.pdbx_seq_one_letter_code
_entity_poly.pdbx_strand_id
1 'polypeptide(L)'
;GGIDASCPLGANGTLLKEGTAIMVDMAGNYTAYMTDMTRVFSVGRLTEEAYRAHQVALTIQQEVENATRPGTACSDLYNIAANIAKKEGLSANFMGTEQQAKFVGHGIGIQINELPVLTPRSKEELLPNMVFALEPKFVIPGVGAVGIENSFLVTETGVEKLTRFNEEIIPLGN
;
A
#
# COMPACT_ATOMS: atom_id res chain seq x y z
N GLY A 1 0.33 14.40 -5.84
CA GLY A 1 1.32 13.50 -5.33
C GLY A 1 2.42 13.22 -6.33
N GLY A 2 3.53 12.76 -5.84
CA GLY A 2 4.64 12.31 -6.66
C GLY A 2 4.23 11.15 -7.55
N ILE A 3 4.92 11.01 -8.67
CA ILE A 3 4.78 9.87 -9.59
C ILE A 3 5.59 8.65 -9.11
N ASP A 4 6.26 8.75 -7.98
CA ASP A 4 7.07 7.70 -7.38
C ASP A 4 6.54 7.36 -5.98
N ALA A 5 6.19 6.08 -5.78
CA ALA A 5 5.67 5.58 -4.51
C ALA A 5 6.69 5.67 -3.36
N SER A 6 7.99 5.73 -3.66
CA SER A 6 9.05 5.92 -2.68
C SER A 6 9.26 7.38 -2.27
N CYS A 7 8.57 8.32 -2.92
CA CYS A 7 8.69 9.74 -2.66
C CYS A 7 7.39 10.29 -2.04
N PRO A 8 7.28 10.37 -0.71
CA PRO A 8 6.06 10.81 -0.02
C PRO A 8 5.89 12.34 -0.05
N LEU A 9 6.52 13.01 -0.99
CA LEU A 9 6.36 14.44 -1.19
C LEU A 9 4.93 14.74 -1.63
N GLY A 10 4.31 15.67 -0.96
CA GLY A 10 2.96 16.15 -1.24
C GLY A 10 2.83 16.79 -2.63
N ALA A 11 1.79 17.58 -2.81
CA ALA A 11 1.53 18.27 -4.06
C ALA A 11 2.72 19.14 -4.49
N ASN A 12 3.18 18.94 -5.73
CA ASN A 12 4.33 19.65 -6.31
C ASN A 12 3.91 20.71 -7.34
N GLY A 13 2.61 21.06 -7.41
CA GLY A 13 2.08 22.02 -8.39
C GLY A 13 1.82 21.43 -9.78
N THR A 14 2.00 20.13 -10.00
CA THR A 14 1.63 19.49 -11.26
C THR A 14 0.13 19.62 -11.50
N LEU A 15 -0.24 20.14 -12.67
CA LEU A 15 -1.64 20.20 -13.08
C LEU A 15 -2.16 18.79 -13.38
N LEU A 16 -3.29 18.48 -12.80
CA LEU A 16 -3.98 17.21 -13.04
C LEU A 16 -4.53 17.21 -14.47
N LYS A 17 -4.38 16.11 -15.16
CA LYS A 17 -4.85 15.90 -16.53
C LYS A 17 -5.72 14.66 -16.59
N GLU A 18 -6.59 14.59 -17.58
CA GLU A 18 -7.33 13.38 -17.88
C GLU A 18 -6.37 12.18 -18.08
N GLY A 19 -6.74 11.03 -17.55
CA GLY A 19 -5.90 9.83 -17.55
C GLY A 19 -4.88 9.78 -16.41
N THR A 20 -4.91 10.71 -15.44
CA THR A 20 -3.99 10.74 -14.29
C THR A 20 -4.60 10.10 -13.05
N ALA A 21 -3.84 9.24 -12.41
CA ALA A 21 -4.15 8.74 -11.05
C ALA A 21 -3.67 9.73 -9.98
N ILE A 22 -4.50 9.91 -8.96
CA ILE A 22 -4.18 10.71 -7.77
C ILE A 22 -4.18 9.78 -6.58
N MET A 23 -3.01 9.50 -6.04
CA MET A 23 -2.90 8.77 -4.78
C MET A 23 -3.02 9.76 -3.63
N VAL A 24 -3.96 9.51 -2.75
CA VAL A 24 -4.19 10.29 -1.51
C VAL A 24 -3.81 9.40 -0.35
N ASP A 25 -2.69 9.71 0.25
CA ASP A 25 -2.15 9.08 1.43
C ASP A 25 -2.50 9.96 2.65
N MET A 26 -3.24 9.38 3.59
CA MET A 26 -3.90 10.09 4.68
C MET A 26 -3.46 9.53 6.02
N ALA A 27 -2.70 10.32 6.75
CA ALA A 27 -2.34 10.05 8.13
C ALA A 27 -3.16 10.92 9.09
N GLY A 28 -3.63 10.34 10.17
CA GLY A 28 -4.35 11.04 11.24
C GLY A 28 -3.80 10.67 12.61
N ASN A 29 -4.07 11.53 13.60
CA ASN A 29 -3.74 11.25 15.00
C ASN A 29 -4.98 11.41 15.86
N TYR A 30 -5.26 10.41 16.69
CA TYR A 30 -6.29 10.46 17.71
C TYR A 30 -5.74 9.91 19.02
N THR A 31 -5.78 10.71 20.08
CA THR A 31 -5.28 10.34 21.42
C THR A 31 -3.88 9.73 21.44
N ALA A 32 -2.96 10.32 20.68
CA ALA A 32 -1.57 9.92 20.46
C ALA A 32 -1.36 8.69 19.56
N TYR A 33 -2.41 8.03 19.07
CA TYR A 33 -2.27 6.94 18.11
C TYR A 33 -2.47 7.43 16.66
N MET A 34 -1.61 6.94 15.78
CA MET A 34 -1.64 7.26 14.35
C MET A 34 -2.56 6.32 13.59
N THR A 35 -3.13 6.83 12.50
CA THR A 35 -3.81 6.03 11.47
C THR A 35 -3.15 6.28 10.14
N ASP A 36 -3.17 5.27 9.27
CA ASP A 36 -2.62 5.37 7.92
C ASP A 36 -3.53 4.67 6.92
N MET A 37 -3.81 5.37 5.81
CA MET A 37 -4.70 4.85 4.76
C MET A 37 -4.44 5.54 3.44
N THR A 38 -4.20 4.79 2.38
CA THR A 38 -4.12 5.33 1.01
C THR A 38 -5.30 4.91 0.17
N ARG A 39 -5.83 5.85 -0.63
CA ARG A 39 -6.83 5.62 -1.69
C ARG A 39 -6.41 6.28 -2.99
N VAL A 40 -6.91 5.72 -4.10
CA VAL A 40 -6.63 6.22 -5.44
C VAL A 40 -7.87 6.82 -6.06
N PHE A 41 -7.72 8.01 -6.61
CA PHE A 41 -8.71 8.70 -7.40
C PHE A 41 -8.23 8.81 -8.85
N SER A 42 -9.15 8.90 -9.81
CA SER A 42 -8.80 9.12 -11.21
C SER A 42 -9.41 10.41 -11.76
N VAL A 43 -8.65 11.12 -12.58
CA VAL A 43 -9.17 12.20 -13.42
C VAL A 43 -9.47 11.59 -14.79
N GLY A 44 -10.76 11.41 -15.09
CA GLY A 44 -11.19 10.65 -16.27
C GLY A 44 -10.81 9.17 -16.19
N ARG A 45 -10.73 8.51 -17.37
CA ARG A 45 -10.41 7.09 -17.49
C ARG A 45 -8.90 6.88 -17.48
N LEU A 46 -8.42 5.98 -16.64
CA LEU A 46 -7.02 5.54 -16.64
C LEU A 46 -6.76 4.49 -17.73
N THR A 47 -5.51 4.14 -17.93
CA THR A 47 -5.14 3.00 -18.80
C THR A 47 -5.57 1.67 -18.18
N GLU A 48 -5.81 0.66 -19.01
CA GLU A 48 -6.14 -0.69 -18.55
C GLU A 48 -5.00 -1.28 -17.71
N GLU A 49 -3.76 -0.92 -17.99
CA GLU A 49 -2.59 -1.30 -17.20
C GLU A 49 -2.68 -0.77 -15.77
N ALA A 50 -3.09 0.49 -15.60
CA ALA A 50 -3.24 1.09 -14.27
C ALA A 50 -4.37 0.43 -13.47
N TYR A 51 -5.52 0.15 -14.09
CA TYR A 51 -6.60 -0.59 -13.44
C TYR A 51 -6.14 -2.00 -13.05
N ARG A 52 -5.47 -2.71 -13.96
CA ARG A 52 -4.92 -4.06 -13.66
C ARG A 52 -3.91 -4.01 -12.52
N ALA A 53 -3.00 -3.04 -12.52
CA ALA A 53 -2.00 -2.90 -11.46
C ALA A 53 -2.67 -2.62 -10.09
N HIS A 54 -3.72 -1.80 -10.06
CA HIS A 54 -4.50 -1.58 -8.85
C HIS A 54 -5.17 -2.87 -8.35
N GLN A 55 -5.78 -3.66 -9.22
CA GLN A 55 -6.37 -4.95 -8.86
C GLN A 55 -5.32 -5.94 -8.35
N VAL A 56 -4.11 -5.91 -8.88
CA VAL A 56 -2.98 -6.69 -8.34
C VAL A 56 -2.61 -6.24 -6.93
N ALA A 57 -2.64 -4.93 -6.65
CA ALA A 57 -2.42 -4.42 -5.30
C ALA A 57 -3.50 -4.90 -4.31
N LEU A 58 -4.77 -4.91 -4.71
CA LEU A 58 -5.87 -5.48 -3.90
C LEU A 58 -5.67 -6.99 -3.67
N THR A 59 -5.24 -7.72 -4.69
CA THR A 59 -4.92 -9.16 -4.58
C THR A 59 -3.76 -9.37 -3.59
N ILE A 60 -2.70 -8.58 -3.68
CA ILE A 60 -1.57 -8.64 -2.72
C ILE A 60 -2.08 -8.42 -1.30
N GLN A 61 -2.88 -7.37 -1.09
CA GLN A 61 -3.44 -7.09 0.24
C GLN A 61 -4.24 -8.28 0.77
N GLN A 62 -5.13 -8.84 -0.04
CA GLN A 62 -5.95 -9.99 0.36
C GLN A 62 -5.11 -11.24 0.68
N GLU A 63 -4.09 -11.55 -0.11
CA GLU A 63 -3.23 -12.70 0.11
C GLU A 63 -2.34 -12.53 1.35
N VAL A 64 -1.83 -11.33 1.59
CA VAL A 64 -1.09 -11.01 2.81
C VAL A 64 -2.01 -11.08 4.04
N GLU A 65 -3.21 -10.52 3.98
CA GLU A 65 -4.23 -10.61 5.03
C GLU A 65 -4.56 -12.08 5.36
N ASN A 66 -4.80 -12.90 4.32
CA ASN A 66 -5.08 -14.33 4.46
C ASN A 66 -3.92 -15.12 5.06
N ALA A 67 -2.69 -14.74 4.78
CA ALA A 67 -1.49 -15.42 5.26
C ALA A 67 -1.09 -15.00 6.68
N THR A 68 -1.54 -13.82 7.14
CA THR A 68 -1.10 -13.28 8.42
C THR A 68 -1.77 -13.99 9.60
N ARG A 69 -0.95 -14.51 10.49
CA ARG A 69 -1.32 -15.12 11.79
C ARG A 69 -0.30 -14.66 12.84
N PRO A 70 -0.59 -14.77 14.13
CA PRO A 70 0.43 -14.61 15.16
C PRO A 70 1.66 -15.46 14.89
N GLY A 71 2.86 -14.86 14.92
CA GLY A 71 4.13 -15.51 14.60
C GLY A 71 4.48 -15.53 13.11
N THR A 72 3.68 -14.92 12.23
CA THR A 72 4.06 -14.80 10.81
C THR A 72 5.25 -13.86 10.67
N ALA A 73 6.31 -14.34 10.00
CA ALA A 73 7.49 -13.53 9.73
C ALA A 73 7.18 -12.39 8.76
N CYS A 74 7.61 -11.18 9.10
CA CYS A 74 7.41 -10.00 8.25
C CYS A 74 8.07 -10.14 6.87
N SER A 75 9.18 -10.88 6.78
CA SER A 75 9.82 -11.20 5.50
C SER A 75 8.96 -12.09 4.60
N ASP A 76 8.17 -13.00 5.16
CA ASP A 76 7.30 -13.88 4.38
C ASP A 76 6.16 -13.07 3.75
N LEU A 77 5.59 -12.12 4.48
CA LEU A 77 4.55 -11.23 3.96
C LEU A 77 5.06 -10.36 2.81
N TYR A 78 6.28 -9.82 2.93
CA TYR A 78 6.94 -9.13 1.82
C TYR A 78 7.12 -10.05 0.62
N ASN A 79 7.59 -11.29 0.84
CA ASN A 79 7.83 -12.24 -0.23
C ASN A 79 6.55 -12.63 -0.96
N ILE A 80 5.42 -12.78 -0.26
CA ILE A 80 4.10 -12.99 -0.87
C ILE A 80 3.80 -11.85 -1.84
N ALA A 81 3.90 -10.60 -1.39
CA ALA A 81 3.63 -9.42 -2.21
C ALA A 81 4.54 -9.35 -3.44
N ALA A 82 5.86 -9.52 -3.25
CA ALA A 82 6.84 -9.46 -4.33
C ALA A 82 6.64 -10.60 -5.36
N ASN A 83 6.28 -11.81 -4.91
CA ASN A 83 6.03 -12.93 -5.79
C ASN A 83 4.76 -12.73 -6.63
N ILE A 84 3.70 -12.15 -6.08
CA ILE A 84 2.49 -11.81 -6.84
C ILE A 84 2.82 -10.75 -7.88
N ALA A 85 3.50 -9.67 -7.51
CA ALA A 85 3.93 -8.63 -8.45
C ALA A 85 4.78 -9.20 -9.60
N LYS A 86 5.67 -10.16 -9.28
CA LYS A 86 6.49 -10.86 -10.27
C LYS A 86 5.66 -11.75 -11.20
N LYS A 87 4.74 -12.52 -10.65
CA LYS A 87 3.85 -13.42 -11.42
C LYS A 87 3.00 -12.63 -12.41
N GLU A 88 2.54 -11.44 -11.99
CA GLU A 88 1.74 -10.53 -12.81
C GLU A 88 2.57 -9.67 -13.78
N GLY A 89 3.91 -9.83 -13.82
CA GLY A 89 4.80 -9.08 -14.72
C GLY A 89 4.98 -7.61 -14.34
N LEU A 90 4.67 -7.23 -13.09
CA LEU A 90 4.69 -5.85 -12.60
C LEU A 90 5.88 -5.54 -11.67
N SER A 91 6.91 -6.42 -11.63
CA SER A 91 8.06 -6.22 -10.74
C SER A 91 8.78 -4.89 -10.95
N ALA A 92 8.83 -4.39 -12.20
CA ALA A 92 9.49 -3.13 -12.52
C ALA A 92 8.73 -1.89 -12.01
N ASN A 93 7.45 -2.07 -11.67
CA ASN A 93 6.57 -1.00 -11.22
C ASN A 93 6.24 -1.09 -9.72
N PHE A 94 6.59 -2.24 -9.08
CA PHE A 94 6.24 -2.53 -7.70
C PHE A 94 7.04 -1.67 -6.72
N MET A 95 6.33 -0.93 -5.88
CA MET A 95 6.89 -0.02 -4.87
C MET A 95 7.85 1.05 -5.43
N GLY A 96 7.66 1.45 -6.68
CA GLY A 96 8.49 2.44 -7.39
C GLY A 96 8.95 1.95 -8.74
N THR A 97 9.70 2.77 -9.46
CA THR A 97 10.28 2.47 -10.78
C THR A 97 11.81 2.44 -10.70
N GLU A 98 12.49 3.58 -10.86
CA GLU A 98 13.96 3.67 -10.79
C GLU A 98 14.47 3.41 -9.39
N GLN A 99 13.76 3.89 -8.38
CA GLN A 99 14.03 3.65 -6.97
C GLN A 99 12.82 2.94 -6.35
N GLN A 100 12.95 1.65 -6.14
CA GLN A 100 11.90 0.85 -5.52
C GLN A 100 12.12 0.75 -4.00
N ALA A 101 11.07 1.06 -3.23
CA ALA A 101 11.07 0.80 -1.80
C ALA A 101 11.20 -0.71 -1.53
N LYS A 102 11.99 -1.07 -0.52
CA LYS A 102 12.25 -2.46 -0.14
C LYS A 102 11.40 -2.89 1.06
N PHE A 103 10.20 -2.38 1.15
CA PHE A 103 9.20 -2.76 2.13
C PHE A 103 7.81 -2.68 1.48
N VAL A 104 6.82 -3.28 2.09
CA VAL A 104 5.42 -3.27 1.63
C VAL A 104 4.45 -2.94 2.75
N GLY A 105 4.98 -2.62 3.92
CA GLY A 105 4.22 -2.25 5.11
C GLY A 105 5.12 -2.06 6.30
N HIS A 106 4.56 -1.50 7.36
CA HIS A 106 5.27 -1.12 8.58
C HIS A 106 4.34 -1.16 9.79
N GLY A 107 4.92 -1.27 10.98
CA GLY A 107 4.21 -1.06 12.22
C GLY A 107 3.68 0.38 12.31
N ILE A 108 2.55 0.54 12.96
CA ILE A 108 1.92 1.84 13.21
C ILE A 108 1.35 1.88 14.61
N GLY A 109 1.53 2.97 15.32
CA GLY A 109 1.07 3.14 16.68
C GLY A 109 1.22 4.58 17.14
N ILE A 110 2.18 4.86 18.01
CA ILE A 110 2.51 6.22 18.45
C ILE A 110 3.25 6.98 17.35
N GLN A 111 4.05 6.27 16.56
CA GLN A 111 4.66 6.81 15.34
C GLN A 111 3.93 6.28 14.12
N ILE A 112 3.92 7.07 13.04
CA ILE A 112 3.31 6.63 11.78
C ILE A 112 4.08 5.45 11.18
N ASN A 113 5.41 5.47 11.28
CA ASN A 113 6.29 4.37 10.89
C ASN A 113 7.06 3.88 12.10
N GLU A 114 6.79 2.65 12.53
CA GLU A 114 7.51 1.98 13.61
C GLU A 114 7.76 0.51 13.27
N LEU A 115 8.49 -0.19 14.10
CA LEU A 115 8.70 -1.64 13.95
C LEU A 115 7.40 -2.42 14.28
N PRO A 116 7.21 -3.59 13.63
CA PRO A 116 8.08 -4.21 12.65
C PRO A 116 7.91 -3.64 11.22
N VAL A 117 8.91 -3.85 10.34
CA VAL A 117 8.82 -3.47 8.93
C VAL A 117 8.71 -4.74 8.07
N LEU A 118 7.74 -4.77 7.15
CA LEU A 118 7.53 -5.85 6.20
C LEU A 118 8.51 -5.72 5.03
N THR A 119 9.72 -6.26 5.23
CA THR A 119 10.86 -6.15 4.31
C THR A 119 11.52 -7.53 4.13
N PRO A 120 12.20 -7.81 3.00
CA PRO A 120 12.73 -9.15 2.71
C PRO A 120 13.79 -9.64 3.69
N ARG A 121 14.35 -8.73 4.51
CA ARG A 121 15.39 -9.06 5.50
C ARG A 121 14.91 -8.94 6.94
N SER A 122 13.62 -8.69 7.16
CA SER A 122 13.08 -8.62 8.51
C SER A 122 13.26 -9.97 9.21
N LYS A 123 13.66 -9.92 10.47
CA LYS A 123 13.71 -11.07 11.38
C LYS A 123 12.57 -11.05 12.40
N GLU A 124 11.69 -10.09 12.27
CA GLU A 124 10.59 -9.84 13.19
C GLU A 124 9.35 -10.61 12.74
N GLU A 125 8.52 -10.93 13.70
CA GLU A 125 7.25 -11.62 13.53
C GLU A 125 6.13 -10.69 13.97
N LEU A 126 4.95 -10.82 13.35
CA LEU A 126 3.74 -10.14 13.80
C LEU A 126 3.15 -10.89 14.99
N LEU A 127 3.02 -10.21 16.12
CA LEU A 127 2.47 -10.75 17.37
C LEU A 127 1.06 -10.19 17.62
N PRO A 128 0.23 -10.90 18.45
CA PRO A 128 -1.09 -10.40 18.84
C PRO A 128 -1.03 -8.98 19.41
N ASN A 129 -2.03 -8.17 19.08
CA ASN A 129 -2.16 -6.75 19.44
C ASN A 129 -1.19 -5.78 18.75
N MET A 130 -0.33 -6.24 17.84
CA MET A 130 0.38 -5.34 16.94
C MET A 130 -0.56 -4.77 15.90
N VAL A 131 -0.32 -3.51 15.53
CA VAL A 131 -0.98 -2.84 14.41
C VAL A 131 0.06 -2.58 13.34
N PHE A 132 -0.27 -2.84 12.08
CA PHE A 132 0.60 -2.57 10.94
C PHE A 132 -0.19 -1.99 9.76
N ALA A 133 0.45 -1.14 8.98
CA ALA A 133 -0.02 -0.70 7.68
C ALA A 133 0.52 -1.63 6.60
N LEU A 134 -0.31 -1.92 5.60
CA LEU A 134 0.04 -2.71 4.42
C LEU A 134 -0.30 -1.91 3.17
N GLU A 135 0.71 -1.59 2.37
CA GLU A 135 0.65 -0.53 1.37
C GLU A 135 1.19 -0.92 -0.03
N PRO A 136 0.77 -2.04 -0.63
CA PRO A 136 1.23 -2.42 -1.96
C PRO A 136 0.84 -1.35 -3.00
N LYS A 137 1.85 -0.85 -3.72
CA LYS A 137 1.70 0.24 -4.70
C LYS A 137 2.44 -0.11 -6.00
N PHE A 138 1.93 0.38 -7.13
CA PHE A 138 2.57 0.29 -8.44
C PHE A 138 2.65 1.67 -9.09
N VAL A 139 3.80 2.01 -9.65
CA VAL A 139 3.96 3.26 -10.40
C VAL A 139 3.86 2.97 -11.88
N ILE A 140 2.86 3.58 -12.53
CA ILE A 140 2.59 3.41 -13.96
C ILE A 140 3.07 4.68 -14.68
N PRO A 141 4.11 4.58 -15.53
CA PRO A 141 4.64 5.73 -16.25
C PRO A 141 3.56 6.49 -17.02
N GLY A 142 3.53 7.81 -16.87
CA GLY A 142 2.56 8.70 -17.53
C GLY A 142 1.16 8.72 -16.88
N VAL A 143 0.87 7.84 -15.94
CA VAL A 143 -0.42 7.78 -15.22
C VAL A 143 -0.26 8.23 -13.76
N GLY A 144 0.70 7.68 -13.04
CA GLY A 144 0.94 7.92 -11.62
C GLY A 144 0.97 6.62 -10.80
N ALA A 145 0.92 6.74 -9.49
CA ALA A 145 0.87 5.61 -8.58
C ALA A 145 -0.57 5.11 -8.39
N VAL A 146 -0.73 3.79 -8.40
CA VAL A 146 -1.97 3.08 -8.05
C VAL A 146 -1.66 2.02 -7.00
N GLY A 147 -2.60 1.74 -6.14
CA GLY A 147 -2.42 0.80 -5.04
C GLY A 147 -3.41 1.06 -3.93
N ILE A 148 -3.15 0.46 -2.79
CA ILE A 148 -4.03 0.51 -1.63
C ILE A 148 -3.18 0.54 -0.36
N GLU A 149 -3.69 1.14 0.69
CA GLU A 149 -3.14 1.02 2.02
C GLU A 149 -4.25 0.91 3.04
N ASN A 150 -4.09 -0.06 3.92
CA ASN A 150 -4.96 -0.23 5.08
C ASN A 150 -4.14 -0.60 6.32
N SER A 151 -4.67 -0.19 7.47
CA SER A 151 -4.14 -0.60 8.77
C SER A 151 -4.87 -1.85 9.28
N PHE A 152 -4.11 -2.77 9.86
CA PHE A 152 -4.59 -4.06 10.36
C PHE A 152 -4.15 -4.28 11.80
N LEU A 153 -5.06 -4.81 12.62
CA LEU A 153 -4.76 -5.33 13.95
C LEU A 153 -4.50 -6.82 13.87
N VAL A 154 -3.39 -7.30 14.42
CA VAL A 154 -3.13 -8.73 14.59
C VAL A 154 -3.95 -9.23 15.79
N THR A 155 -4.87 -10.16 15.54
CA THR A 155 -5.69 -10.82 16.56
C THR A 155 -5.04 -12.13 17.01
N GLU A 156 -5.67 -12.87 17.93
CA GLU A 156 -5.20 -14.18 18.36
C GLU A 156 -5.21 -15.25 17.25
N THR A 157 -5.98 -15.05 16.16
CA THR A 157 -6.20 -16.06 15.13
C THR A 157 -5.97 -15.58 13.70
N GLY A 158 -5.71 -14.29 13.49
CA GLY A 158 -5.55 -13.69 12.18
C GLY A 158 -5.37 -12.19 12.26
N VAL A 159 -6.00 -11.45 11.36
CA VAL A 159 -5.98 -9.98 11.38
C VAL A 159 -7.38 -9.40 11.22
N GLU A 160 -7.56 -8.18 11.73
CA GLU A 160 -8.74 -7.36 11.53
C GLU A 160 -8.36 -6.07 10.81
N LYS A 161 -9.02 -5.77 9.69
CA LYS A 161 -8.84 -4.51 8.96
C LYS A 161 -9.53 -3.37 9.73
N LEU A 162 -8.74 -2.39 10.13
CA LEU A 162 -9.21 -1.23 10.92
C LEU A 162 -9.73 -0.10 10.02
N THR A 163 -9.08 0.15 8.90
CA THR A 163 -9.49 1.19 7.94
C THR A 163 -10.52 0.63 6.96
N ARG A 164 -11.70 1.27 6.87
CA ARG A 164 -12.82 0.79 6.06
C ARG A 164 -13.33 1.93 5.18
N PHE A 165 -13.00 1.86 3.90
CA PHE A 165 -13.47 2.78 2.86
C PHE A 165 -13.42 2.06 1.51
N ASN A 166 -14.05 2.62 0.47
CA ASN A 166 -13.98 2.06 -0.88
C ASN A 166 -12.51 1.86 -1.31
N GLU A 167 -12.17 0.67 -1.74
CA GLU A 167 -10.80 0.26 -2.11
C GLU A 167 -10.56 0.31 -3.62
N GLU A 168 -11.62 0.45 -4.43
CA GLU A 168 -11.50 0.63 -5.87
C GLU A 168 -10.99 2.03 -6.23
N ILE A 169 -10.51 2.20 -7.46
CA ILE A 169 -10.17 3.53 -7.99
C ILE A 169 -11.45 4.36 -8.09
N ILE A 170 -11.46 5.51 -7.43
CA ILE A 170 -12.62 6.40 -7.32
C ILE A 170 -12.55 7.46 -8.41
N PRO A 171 -13.46 7.44 -9.40
CA PRO A 171 -13.48 8.49 -10.41
C PRO A 171 -13.91 9.82 -9.81
N LEU A 172 -13.12 10.86 -10.05
CA LEU A 172 -13.55 12.23 -9.78
C LEU A 172 -14.53 12.62 -10.89
N GLY A 173 -15.73 13.06 -10.49
CA GLY A 173 -16.72 13.54 -11.44
C GLY A 173 -16.22 14.75 -12.23
N ASN A 174 -16.69 14.85 -13.48
CA ASN A 174 -16.54 16.04 -14.31
C ASN A 174 -17.43 17.15 -13.77
#